data_80c83ca9d6a2918b34aceae6326f552b
#
_entry.id   80c83ca9d6a2918b34aceae6326f552b
#
_cell.length_a   1.000
_cell.length_b   1.000
_cell.length_c   1.000
_cell.angle_alpha   90.00
_cell.angle_beta   90.00
_cell.angle_gamma   90.00
#
_symmetry.space_group_name_H-M   'P 1'
#
loop_
_entity.id
_entity.type
_entity.pdbx_description
1 polymer ?
#
loop_
_entity_poly.entity_id
_entity_poly.type
_entity_poly.pdbx_seq_one_letter_code
_entity_poly.pdbx_strand_id
1 'polypeptide(L)'
;MKVYLQIERLKTLTDSALLVGIILLVYTLASLAATTLYNFDSETFINTLIAYINSFIVVFIYWSIISIVLSCLKQPNVTIFFLLISILILVTLVPVAHEGLLQQKKPSAFYFASIIFITPGILLIILSLYAGYKRELRNVNLYRLVADSCVIPGVYGVHFILVFYNPILSNLFPFSIFPILYILGKIFSRERPRP
;
A
#
# COMPACT_ATOMS: atom_id res chain seq x y z
N MET A 1 2.44 18.96 27.50
CA MET A 1 2.57 17.54 27.84
C MET A 1 3.10 16.80 26.59
N LYS A 2 4.39 16.39 26.57
CA LYS A 2 4.93 15.58 25.46
C LYS A 2 4.42 14.15 25.65
N VAL A 3 3.46 13.75 24.86
CA VAL A 3 3.00 12.35 24.82
C VAL A 3 4.05 11.54 24.07
N TYR A 4 4.93 10.87 24.79
CA TYR A 4 5.86 9.90 24.23
C TYR A 4 5.05 8.63 23.88
N LEU A 5 4.64 8.51 22.64
CA LEU A 5 4.08 7.27 22.13
C LEU A 5 5.21 6.24 22.01
N GLN A 6 5.04 5.09 22.65
CA GLN A 6 6.01 4.01 22.55
C GLN A 6 5.99 3.44 21.12
N ILE A 7 7.14 3.40 20.46
CA ILE A 7 7.29 2.87 19.08
C ILE A 7 6.77 1.43 18.98
N GLU A 8 6.97 0.63 20.03
CA GLU A 8 6.47 -0.76 20.09
C GLU A 8 4.95 -0.83 20.00
N ARG A 9 4.21 0.07 20.65
CA ARG A 9 2.75 0.13 20.54
C ARG A 9 2.29 0.52 19.14
N LEU A 10 3.04 1.41 18.46
CA LEU A 10 2.75 1.76 17.08
C LEU A 10 3.02 0.59 16.12
N LYS A 11 4.09 -0.18 16.35
CA LYS A 11 4.35 -1.41 15.59
C LYS A 11 3.22 -2.42 15.78
N THR A 12 2.83 -2.70 17.02
CA THR A 12 1.71 -3.61 17.31
C THR A 12 0.40 -3.14 16.65
N LEU A 13 0.12 -1.83 16.64
CA LEU A 13 -1.04 -1.27 15.95
C LEU A 13 -0.95 -1.50 14.44
N THR A 14 0.21 -1.32 13.85
CA THR A 14 0.46 -1.54 12.41
C THR A 14 0.27 -3.01 12.04
N ASP A 15 0.79 -3.93 12.85
CA ASP A 15 0.64 -5.37 12.64
C ASP A 15 -0.81 -5.81 12.79
N SER A 16 -1.54 -5.24 13.76
CA SER A 16 -2.98 -5.47 13.93
C SER A 16 -3.79 -4.95 12.74
N ALA A 17 -3.46 -3.78 12.21
CA ALA A 17 -4.13 -3.23 11.04
C ALA A 17 -3.86 -4.08 9.78
N LEU A 18 -2.63 -4.61 9.61
CA LEU A 18 -2.34 -5.57 8.56
C LEU A 18 -3.21 -6.83 8.69
N LEU A 19 -3.33 -7.39 9.90
CA LEU A 19 -4.17 -8.56 10.14
C LEU A 19 -5.63 -8.30 9.76
N VAL A 20 -6.18 -7.15 10.13
CA VAL A 20 -7.54 -6.73 9.71
C VAL A 20 -7.64 -6.64 8.18
N GLY A 21 -6.65 -6.04 7.52
CA GLY A 21 -6.60 -5.98 6.05
C GLY A 21 -6.60 -7.37 5.40
N ILE A 22 -5.85 -8.32 5.96
CA ILE A 22 -5.81 -9.71 5.48
C ILE A 22 -7.16 -10.42 5.72
N ILE A 23 -7.79 -10.23 6.88
CA ILE A 23 -9.11 -10.81 7.18
C ILE A 23 -10.15 -10.29 6.19
N LEU A 24 -10.16 -8.98 5.91
CA LEU A 24 -11.05 -8.40 4.91
C LEU A 24 -10.81 -8.98 3.52
N LEU A 25 -9.54 -9.18 3.12
CA LEU A 25 -9.18 -9.83 1.85
C LEU A 25 -9.72 -11.26 1.77
N VAL A 26 -9.57 -12.06 2.82
CA VAL A 26 -10.10 -13.42 2.88
C VAL A 26 -11.61 -13.42 2.81
N TYR A 27 -12.27 -12.50 3.53
CA TYR A 27 -13.72 -12.38 3.49
C TYR A 27 -14.25 -12.01 2.10
N THR A 28 -13.62 -11.05 1.41
CA THR A 28 -13.99 -10.66 0.04
C THR A 28 -13.79 -11.82 -0.94
N LEU A 29 -12.69 -12.58 -0.83
CA LEU A 29 -12.45 -13.76 -1.65
C LEU A 29 -13.51 -14.85 -1.39
N ALA A 30 -13.85 -15.10 -0.14
CA ALA A 30 -14.84 -16.10 0.23
C ALA A 30 -16.25 -15.74 -0.28
N SER A 31 -16.65 -14.46 -0.19
CA SER A 31 -17.93 -13.98 -0.69
C SER A 31 -18.05 -14.12 -2.21
N LEU A 32 -16.96 -13.82 -2.93
CA LEU A 32 -16.88 -13.97 -4.39
C LEU A 32 -16.84 -15.44 -4.82
N ALA A 33 -16.09 -16.29 -4.10
CA ALA A 33 -16.07 -17.72 -4.37
C ALA A 33 -17.46 -18.34 -4.19
N ALA A 34 -18.22 -17.94 -3.17
CA ALA A 34 -19.58 -18.43 -2.96
C ALA A 34 -20.53 -18.04 -4.11
N THR A 35 -20.39 -16.85 -4.67
CA THR A 35 -21.23 -16.40 -5.81
C THR A 35 -20.82 -17.01 -7.13
N THR A 36 -19.53 -17.26 -7.37
CA THR A 36 -19.01 -17.86 -8.61
C THR A 36 -19.17 -19.38 -8.67
N LEU A 37 -19.22 -20.07 -7.52
CA LEU A 37 -19.47 -21.53 -7.47
C LEU A 37 -20.90 -21.89 -7.92
N TYR A 38 -21.88 -20.99 -7.77
CA TYR A 38 -23.24 -21.20 -8.26
C TYR A 38 -23.38 -21.06 -9.79
N ASN A 39 -22.57 -20.17 -10.41
CA ASN A 39 -22.51 -19.98 -11.86
C ASN A 39 -21.03 -19.92 -12.23
N PHE A 40 -20.39 -21.10 -12.40
CA PHE A 40 -18.94 -21.16 -12.67
C PHE A 40 -18.59 -20.48 -13.99
N ASP A 41 -18.19 -19.22 -13.87
CA ASP A 41 -17.55 -18.45 -14.93
C ASP A 41 -16.05 -18.35 -14.65
N SER A 42 -15.27 -19.09 -15.43
CA SER A 42 -13.82 -19.15 -15.28
C SER A 42 -13.14 -17.80 -15.46
N GLU A 43 -13.66 -16.94 -16.31
CA GLU A 43 -13.09 -15.60 -16.55
C GLU A 43 -13.28 -14.70 -15.32
N THR A 44 -14.48 -14.67 -14.77
CA THR A 44 -14.78 -13.92 -13.54
C THR A 44 -13.95 -14.41 -12.36
N PHE A 45 -13.77 -15.75 -12.23
CA PHE A 45 -12.94 -16.33 -11.18
C PHE A 45 -11.47 -15.89 -11.28
N ILE A 46 -10.87 -15.99 -12.48
CA ILE A 46 -9.47 -15.59 -12.71
C ILE A 46 -9.28 -14.10 -12.44
N ASN A 47 -10.16 -13.24 -12.93
CA ASN A 47 -10.07 -11.80 -12.68
C ASN A 47 -10.17 -11.46 -11.20
N THR A 48 -11.04 -12.14 -10.46
CA THR A 48 -11.18 -12.02 -9.01
C THR A 48 -9.90 -12.44 -8.27
N LEU A 49 -9.33 -13.57 -8.67
CA LEU A 49 -8.08 -14.06 -8.08
C LEU A 49 -6.92 -13.10 -8.32
N ILE A 50 -6.79 -12.54 -9.52
CA ILE A 50 -5.78 -11.52 -9.84
C ILE A 50 -5.96 -10.28 -8.98
N ALA A 51 -7.19 -9.79 -8.83
CA ALA A 51 -7.48 -8.63 -8.00
C ALA A 51 -7.18 -8.88 -6.52
N TYR A 52 -7.49 -10.08 -6.02
CA TYR A 52 -7.13 -10.50 -4.67
C TYR A 52 -5.61 -10.48 -4.44
N ILE A 53 -4.85 -11.10 -5.35
CA ILE A 53 -3.38 -11.12 -5.27
C ILE A 53 -2.83 -9.70 -5.32
N ASN A 54 -3.33 -8.84 -6.19
CA ASN A 54 -2.93 -7.44 -6.28
C ASN A 54 -3.19 -6.68 -4.98
N SER A 55 -4.37 -6.86 -4.38
CA SER A 55 -4.72 -6.22 -3.11
C SER A 55 -3.79 -6.66 -1.98
N PHE A 56 -3.50 -7.96 -1.91
CA PHE A 56 -2.57 -8.52 -0.93
C PHE A 56 -1.17 -7.92 -1.07
N ILE A 57 -0.66 -7.84 -2.30
CA ILE A 57 0.64 -7.25 -2.62
C ILE A 57 0.68 -5.79 -2.16
N VAL A 58 -0.33 -5.00 -2.48
CA VAL A 58 -0.39 -3.57 -2.10
C VAL A 58 -0.39 -3.39 -0.59
N VAL A 59 -1.25 -4.11 0.12
CA VAL A 59 -1.32 -4.06 1.59
C VAL A 59 0.02 -4.45 2.21
N PHE A 60 0.64 -5.52 1.72
CA PHE A 60 1.93 -6.01 2.22
C PHE A 60 3.07 -5.01 1.98
N ILE A 61 3.11 -4.37 0.80
CA ILE A 61 4.15 -3.37 0.49
C ILE A 61 3.97 -2.13 1.36
N TYR A 62 2.74 -1.61 1.53
CA TYR A 62 2.49 -0.49 2.42
C TYR A 62 2.90 -0.82 3.86
N TRP A 63 2.52 -2.00 4.36
CA TRP A 63 2.94 -2.45 5.68
C TRP A 63 4.46 -2.50 5.81
N SER A 64 5.16 -3.04 4.81
CA SER A 64 6.62 -3.14 4.81
C SER A 64 7.28 -1.75 4.89
N ILE A 65 6.80 -0.78 4.09
CA ILE A 65 7.32 0.60 4.12
C ILE A 65 7.04 1.25 5.47
N ILE A 66 5.82 1.12 6.01
CA ILE A 66 5.46 1.65 7.33
C ILE A 66 6.35 1.04 8.42
N SER A 67 6.60 -0.27 8.38
CA SER A 67 7.46 -0.97 9.33
C SER A 67 8.90 -0.46 9.27
N ILE A 68 9.43 -0.17 8.07
CA ILE A 68 10.74 0.47 7.90
C ILE A 68 10.73 1.87 8.51
N VAL A 69 9.73 2.71 8.21
CA VAL A 69 9.60 4.06 8.79
C VAL A 69 9.60 3.99 10.31
N LEU A 70 8.76 3.13 10.89
CA LEU A 70 8.65 2.96 12.35
C LEU A 70 9.95 2.49 12.98
N SER A 71 10.70 1.59 12.31
CA SER A 71 11.99 1.10 12.83
C SER A 71 13.06 2.18 12.86
N CYS A 72 12.91 3.20 12.02
CA CYS A 72 13.86 4.31 11.88
C CYS A 72 13.49 5.54 12.72
N LEU A 73 12.28 5.61 13.27
CA LEU A 73 11.87 6.71 14.14
C LEU A 73 12.59 6.68 15.47
N LYS A 74 13.04 7.84 15.92
CA LYS A 74 13.61 8.03 17.29
C LYS A 74 12.51 8.19 18.32
N GLN A 75 11.62 9.15 18.07
CA GLN A 75 10.53 9.50 18.97
C GLN A 75 9.32 9.97 18.14
N PRO A 76 8.24 9.18 18.06
CA PRO A 76 7.06 9.59 17.34
C PRO A 76 6.35 10.71 18.10
N ASN A 77 6.02 11.78 17.40
CA ASN A 77 5.19 12.87 17.91
C ASN A 77 3.73 12.67 17.48
N VAL A 78 2.84 13.51 17.99
CA VAL A 78 1.39 13.45 17.75
C VAL A 78 1.07 13.55 16.24
N THR A 79 1.79 14.35 15.48
CA THR A 79 1.59 14.49 14.02
C THR A 79 1.91 13.19 13.28
N ILE A 80 3.05 12.56 13.62
CA ILE A 80 3.44 11.26 13.06
C ILE A 80 2.38 10.20 13.37
N PHE A 81 1.85 10.21 14.59
CA PHE A 81 0.80 9.29 15.01
C PHE A 81 -0.47 9.44 14.16
N PHE A 82 -0.97 10.66 13.98
CA PHE A 82 -2.16 10.89 13.16
C PHE A 82 -1.96 10.54 11.69
N LEU A 83 -0.79 10.86 11.12
CA LEU A 83 -0.45 10.46 9.76
C LEU A 83 -0.44 8.94 9.60
N LEU A 84 0.17 8.21 10.55
CA LEU A 84 0.20 6.75 10.54
C LEU A 84 -1.20 6.14 10.63
N ILE A 85 -2.05 6.63 11.55
CA ILE A 85 -3.44 6.13 11.64
C ILE A 85 -4.19 6.38 10.35
N SER A 86 -4.06 7.56 9.75
CA SER A 86 -4.72 7.88 8.48
C SER A 86 -4.27 6.93 7.36
N ILE A 87 -2.97 6.63 7.27
CA ILE A 87 -2.42 5.67 6.31
C ILE A 87 -2.99 4.27 6.56
N LEU A 88 -3.00 3.80 7.81
CA LEU A 88 -3.49 2.47 8.17
C LEU A 88 -4.98 2.30 7.82
N ILE A 89 -5.82 3.30 8.12
CA ILE A 89 -7.24 3.27 7.75
C ILE A 89 -7.40 3.13 6.23
N LEU A 90 -6.66 3.90 5.44
CA LEU A 90 -6.75 3.82 3.99
C LEU A 90 -6.24 2.49 3.44
N VAL A 91 -5.14 1.96 3.98
CA VAL A 91 -4.58 0.67 3.56
C VAL A 91 -5.55 -0.48 3.86
N THR A 92 -6.28 -0.44 4.98
CA THR A 92 -7.30 -1.47 5.29
C THR A 92 -8.50 -1.41 4.37
N LEU A 93 -8.75 -0.28 3.68
CA LEU A 93 -9.82 -0.15 2.68
C LEU A 93 -9.43 -0.64 1.28
N VAL A 94 -8.15 -0.98 1.03
CA VAL A 94 -7.67 -1.47 -0.27
C VAL A 94 -8.49 -2.66 -0.80
N PRO A 95 -8.80 -3.72 -0.01
CA PRO A 95 -9.61 -4.83 -0.47
C PRO A 95 -11.01 -4.41 -0.92
N VAL A 96 -11.66 -3.54 -0.15
CA VAL A 96 -13.00 -3.02 -0.44
C VAL A 96 -13.02 -2.20 -1.72
N ALA A 97 -11.99 -1.38 -1.93
CA ALA A 97 -11.83 -0.59 -3.15
C ALA A 97 -11.66 -1.47 -4.40
N HIS A 98 -10.90 -2.55 -4.31
CA HIS A 98 -10.71 -3.51 -5.40
C HIS A 98 -12.00 -4.27 -5.73
N GLU A 99 -12.72 -4.74 -4.71
CA GLU A 99 -14.02 -5.38 -4.89
C GLU A 99 -15.01 -4.46 -5.60
N GLY A 100 -15.06 -3.18 -5.19
CA GLY A 100 -15.89 -2.18 -5.84
C GLY A 100 -15.57 -1.99 -7.32
N LEU A 101 -14.30 -2.06 -7.71
CA LEU A 101 -13.88 -2.00 -9.12
C LEU A 101 -14.38 -3.19 -9.93
N LEU A 102 -14.30 -4.41 -9.37
CA LEU A 102 -14.72 -5.63 -10.05
C LEU A 102 -16.23 -5.71 -10.24
N GLN A 103 -16.99 -5.38 -9.19
CA GLN A 103 -18.44 -5.57 -9.20
C GLN A 103 -19.19 -4.46 -9.93
N GLN A 104 -18.79 -3.22 -9.76
CA GLN A 104 -19.66 -2.11 -10.19
C GLN A 104 -19.33 -1.55 -11.57
N LYS A 105 -18.08 -1.65 -12.05
CA LYS A 105 -17.60 -1.06 -13.32
C LYS A 105 -18.06 0.40 -13.55
N LYS A 106 -18.42 1.11 -12.47
CA LYS A 106 -18.93 2.49 -12.51
C LYS A 106 -17.79 3.49 -12.32
N PRO A 107 -17.87 4.69 -12.91
CA PRO A 107 -16.86 5.73 -12.72
C PRO A 107 -16.61 6.08 -11.23
N SER A 108 -17.65 6.07 -10.41
CA SER A 108 -17.53 6.35 -8.96
C SER A 108 -16.66 5.33 -8.22
N ALA A 109 -16.79 4.04 -8.54
CA ALA A 109 -15.95 3.00 -7.96
C ALA A 109 -14.49 3.16 -8.38
N PHE A 110 -14.26 3.59 -9.63
CA PHE A 110 -12.93 3.88 -10.15
C PHE A 110 -12.26 5.04 -9.41
N TYR A 111 -12.97 6.17 -9.21
CA TYR A 111 -12.45 7.30 -8.45
C TYR A 111 -12.18 6.92 -6.98
N PHE A 112 -13.08 6.19 -6.35
CA PHE A 112 -12.90 5.70 -4.98
C PHE A 112 -11.63 4.85 -4.86
N ALA A 113 -11.46 3.88 -5.75
CA ALA A 113 -10.28 3.03 -5.76
C ALA A 113 -8.99 3.84 -6.00
N SER A 114 -8.99 4.79 -6.94
CA SER A 114 -7.84 5.66 -7.20
C SER A 114 -7.40 6.41 -5.95
N ILE A 115 -8.35 6.96 -5.20
CA ILE A 115 -8.07 7.65 -3.93
C ILE A 115 -7.45 6.67 -2.91
N ILE A 116 -8.06 5.49 -2.74
CA ILE A 116 -7.61 4.51 -1.74
C ILE A 116 -6.22 3.93 -2.07
N PHE A 117 -5.88 3.75 -3.35
CA PHE A 117 -4.56 3.22 -3.73
C PHE A 117 -3.45 4.27 -3.71
N ILE A 118 -3.75 5.51 -4.05
CA ILE A 118 -2.74 6.56 -4.23
C ILE A 118 -2.49 7.35 -2.93
N THR A 119 -3.55 7.68 -2.19
CA THR A 119 -3.44 8.57 -1.02
C THR A 119 -2.53 8.04 0.10
N PRO A 120 -2.54 6.73 0.47
CA PRO A 120 -1.62 6.22 1.49
C PRO A 120 -0.15 6.45 1.13
N GLY A 121 0.21 6.30 -0.15
CA GLY A 121 1.57 6.54 -0.63
C GLY A 121 1.95 8.02 -0.53
N ILE A 122 1.06 8.93 -0.89
CA ILE A 122 1.28 10.38 -0.73
C ILE A 122 1.47 10.72 0.76
N LEU A 123 0.64 10.16 1.64
CA LEU A 123 0.77 10.37 3.09
C LEU A 123 2.09 9.78 3.63
N LEU A 124 2.56 8.65 3.10
CA LEU A 124 3.87 8.08 3.44
C LEU A 124 5.03 8.98 3.02
N ILE A 125 4.93 9.60 1.84
CA ILE A 125 5.92 10.60 1.39
C ILE A 125 5.93 11.78 2.36
N ILE A 126 4.76 12.32 2.69
CA ILE A 126 4.63 13.44 3.64
C ILE A 126 5.21 13.05 5.02
N LEU A 127 4.88 11.85 5.51
CA LEU A 127 5.39 11.34 6.77
C LEU A 127 6.92 11.23 6.77
N SER A 128 7.50 10.69 5.70
CA SER A 128 8.94 10.50 5.55
C SER A 128 9.68 11.84 5.50
N LEU A 129 9.16 12.80 4.73
CA LEU A 129 9.71 14.15 4.63
C LEU A 129 9.58 14.90 5.95
N TYR A 130 8.43 14.82 6.63
CA TYR A 130 8.21 15.45 7.92
C TYR A 130 9.16 14.90 9.00
N ALA A 131 9.27 13.57 9.08
CA ALA A 131 10.16 12.91 10.03
C ALA A 131 11.65 13.21 9.73
N GLY A 132 12.02 13.31 8.47
CA GLY A 132 13.35 13.74 8.03
C GLY A 132 13.64 15.18 8.40
N TYR A 133 12.73 16.12 8.13
CA TYR A 133 12.85 17.53 8.49
C TYR A 133 13.02 17.74 10.00
N LYS A 134 12.26 17.00 10.81
CA LYS A 134 12.34 17.05 12.27
C LYS A 134 13.55 16.29 12.85
N ARG A 135 14.39 15.68 12.00
CA ARG A 135 15.53 14.83 12.40
C ARG A 135 15.13 13.68 13.33
N GLU A 136 13.90 13.21 13.20
CA GLU A 136 13.36 12.08 13.97
C GLU A 136 13.75 10.71 13.38
N LEU A 137 14.40 10.67 12.21
CA LEU A 137 14.87 9.44 11.57
C LEU A 137 16.30 9.10 12.00
N ARG A 138 16.56 7.79 12.21
CA ARG A 138 17.90 7.23 12.50
C ARG A 138 18.44 6.55 11.27
N ASN A 139 19.68 6.84 10.89
CA ASN A 139 20.51 6.05 9.95
C ASN A 139 19.79 5.59 8.66
N VAL A 140 18.90 6.40 8.11
CA VAL A 140 18.14 6.07 6.90
C VAL A 140 18.45 7.06 5.81
N ASN A 141 18.63 6.54 4.60
CA ASN A 141 18.63 7.38 3.41
C ASN A 141 17.19 7.84 3.13
N LEU A 142 16.91 9.12 3.42
CA LEU A 142 15.59 9.73 3.23
C LEU A 142 15.12 9.61 1.77
N TYR A 143 16.04 9.76 0.80
CA TYR A 143 15.71 9.64 -0.62
C TYR A 143 15.20 8.25 -0.97
N ARG A 144 15.81 7.19 -0.40
CA ARG A 144 15.34 5.83 -0.57
C ARG A 144 13.93 5.65 -0.01
N LEU A 145 13.70 6.13 1.20
CA LEU A 145 12.39 6.00 1.87
C LEU A 145 11.28 6.70 1.07
N VAL A 146 11.58 7.90 0.54
CA VAL A 146 10.66 8.64 -0.33
C VAL A 146 10.46 7.88 -1.65
N ALA A 147 11.54 7.37 -2.27
CA ALA A 147 11.44 6.62 -3.52
C ALA A 147 10.59 5.34 -3.36
N ASP A 148 10.82 4.56 -2.30
CA ASP A 148 10.01 3.37 -1.99
C ASP A 148 8.52 3.75 -1.79
N SER A 149 8.24 4.88 -1.14
CA SER A 149 6.88 5.39 -0.93
C SER A 149 6.19 5.88 -2.22
N CYS A 150 6.96 6.28 -3.25
CA CYS A 150 6.44 6.71 -4.55
C CYS A 150 6.04 5.54 -5.46
N VAL A 151 6.52 4.31 -5.20
CA VAL A 151 6.32 3.18 -6.13
C VAL A 151 4.85 2.86 -6.32
N ILE A 152 4.09 2.67 -5.23
CA ILE A 152 2.67 2.32 -5.35
C ILE A 152 1.85 3.44 -5.99
N PRO A 153 1.91 4.71 -5.52
CA PRO A 153 1.19 5.79 -6.17
C PRO A 153 1.54 5.95 -7.65
N GLY A 154 2.82 5.78 -7.99
CA GLY A 154 3.29 5.86 -9.38
C GLY A 154 2.72 4.74 -10.26
N VAL A 155 2.83 3.49 -9.80
CA VAL A 155 2.31 2.33 -10.53
C VAL A 155 0.80 2.41 -10.69
N TYR A 156 0.06 2.71 -9.60
CA TYR A 156 -1.39 2.81 -9.69
C TYR A 156 -1.87 4.04 -10.44
N GLY A 157 -1.13 5.15 -10.40
CA GLY A 157 -1.40 6.31 -11.25
C GLY A 157 -1.35 5.94 -12.73
N VAL A 158 -0.32 5.20 -13.16
CA VAL A 158 -0.21 4.69 -14.53
C VAL A 158 -1.26 3.62 -14.82
N HIS A 159 -1.51 2.68 -13.88
CA HIS A 159 -2.55 1.67 -14.01
C HIS A 159 -3.92 2.29 -14.31
N PHE A 160 -4.31 3.32 -13.57
CA PHE A 160 -5.59 3.99 -13.78
C PHE A 160 -5.68 4.73 -15.12
N ILE A 161 -4.57 5.21 -15.66
CA ILE A 161 -4.53 5.75 -17.02
C ILE A 161 -4.70 4.61 -18.05
N LEU A 162 -3.97 3.50 -17.87
CA LEU A 162 -3.98 2.36 -18.79
C LEU A 162 -5.35 1.68 -18.89
N VAL A 163 -6.17 1.70 -17.83
CA VAL A 163 -7.54 1.15 -17.87
C VAL A 163 -8.35 1.71 -19.02
N PHE A 164 -8.18 2.99 -19.37
CA PHE A 164 -8.91 3.63 -20.47
C PHE A 164 -8.39 3.25 -21.86
N TYR A 165 -7.12 2.84 -21.98
CA TYR A 165 -6.50 2.54 -23.27
C TYR A 165 -6.37 1.05 -23.55
N ASN A 166 -6.03 0.25 -22.54
CA ASN A 166 -5.80 -1.17 -22.69
C ASN A 166 -6.09 -1.93 -21.37
N PRO A 167 -7.31 -2.49 -21.20
CA PRO A 167 -7.71 -3.17 -19.97
C PRO A 167 -6.83 -4.40 -19.63
N ILE A 168 -6.34 -5.13 -20.63
CA ILE A 168 -5.51 -6.33 -20.40
C ILE A 168 -4.15 -5.91 -19.81
N LEU A 169 -3.51 -4.92 -20.43
CA LEU A 169 -2.24 -4.40 -19.95
C LEU A 169 -2.38 -3.78 -18.55
N SER A 170 -3.50 -3.09 -18.32
CA SER A 170 -3.86 -2.51 -17.04
C SER A 170 -3.86 -3.56 -15.92
N ASN A 171 -4.47 -4.71 -16.11
CA ASN A 171 -4.56 -5.76 -15.09
C ASN A 171 -3.19 -6.36 -14.72
N LEU A 172 -2.25 -6.37 -15.66
CA LEU A 172 -0.90 -6.90 -15.44
C LEU A 172 0.08 -5.85 -14.89
N PHE A 173 -0.20 -4.56 -15.12
CA PHE A 173 0.72 -3.48 -14.78
C PHE A 173 1.07 -3.39 -13.29
N PRO A 174 0.17 -3.62 -12.32
CA PRO A 174 0.51 -3.62 -10.90
C PRO A 174 1.65 -4.58 -10.52
N PHE A 175 1.84 -5.68 -11.24
CA PHE A 175 2.97 -6.59 -11.01
C PHE A 175 4.34 -5.97 -11.31
N SER A 176 4.38 -4.85 -12.02
CA SER A 176 5.62 -4.08 -12.26
C SER A 176 6.22 -3.50 -10.99
N ILE A 177 5.47 -3.47 -9.89
CA ILE A 177 5.96 -3.04 -8.56
C ILE A 177 7.20 -3.84 -8.14
N PHE A 178 7.21 -5.16 -8.35
CA PHE A 178 8.34 -6.01 -7.92
C PHE A 178 9.66 -5.67 -8.62
N PRO A 179 9.75 -5.62 -9.97
CA PRO A 179 10.98 -5.23 -10.61
C PRO A 179 11.40 -3.79 -10.28
N ILE A 180 10.45 -2.87 -10.10
CA ILE A 180 10.76 -1.49 -9.71
C ILE A 180 11.41 -1.46 -8.33
N LEU A 181 10.82 -2.11 -7.32
CA LEU A 181 11.38 -2.19 -5.97
C LEU A 181 12.75 -2.90 -5.96
N TYR A 182 12.92 -3.95 -6.76
CA TYR A 182 14.21 -4.63 -6.91
C TYR A 182 15.29 -3.69 -7.46
N ILE A 183 14.97 -2.95 -8.53
CA ILE A 183 15.89 -1.99 -9.15
C ILE A 183 16.25 -0.87 -8.15
N LEU A 184 15.28 -0.29 -7.47
CA LEU A 184 15.52 0.71 -6.44
C LEU A 184 16.41 0.15 -5.31
N GLY A 185 16.12 -1.05 -4.84
CA GLY A 185 16.94 -1.74 -3.84
C GLY A 185 18.41 -1.88 -4.29
N LYS A 186 18.64 -2.20 -5.56
CA LYS A 186 19.99 -2.33 -6.14
C LYS A 186 20.70 -0.99 -6.30
N ILE A 187 19.99 0.06 -6.71
CA ILE A 187 20.53 1.43 -6.83
C ILE A 187 21.02 1.92 -5.47
N PHE A 188 20.16 1.88 -4.47
CA PHE A 188 20.47 2.39 -3.13
C PHE A 188 21.41 1.48 -2.32
N SER A 189 21.58 0.21 -2.68
CA SER A 189 22.58 -0.66 -2.03
C SER A 189 24.02 -0.31 -2.42
N ARG A 190 24.21 0.27 -3.62
CA ARG A 190 25.55 0.69 -4.10
C ARG A 190 26.07 1.93 -3.38
N GLU A 191 25.19 2.73 -2.77
CA GLU A 191 25.54 3.97 -2.07
C GLU A 191 26.03 3.74 -0.63
N ARG A 192 26.01 2.51 -0.11
CA ARG A 192 26.57 2.25 1.21
C ARG A 192 28.10 2.35 1.12
N PRO A 193 28.75 3.26 1.85
CA PRO A 193 30.20 3.21 1.99
C PRO A 193 30.54 1.84 2.58
N ARG A 194 31.47 1.13 1.96
CA ARG A 194 32.05 -0.09 2.53
C ARG A 194 32.68 0.30 3.87
N PRO A 195 32.45 -0.49 4.94
CA PRO A 195 33.06 -0.24 6.24
C PRO A 195 34.56 -0.19 6.18
#